data_a1108e10b5e3aaa4543079ddacd0b62b
#
_entry.id   a1108e10b5e3aaa4543079ddacd0b62b
#
_cell.length_a   1.000
_cell.length_b   1.000
_cell.length_c   1.000
_cell.angle_alpha   90.00
_cell.angle_beta   90.00
_cell.angle_gamma   90.00
#
_symmetry.space_group_name_H-M   'P 1'
#
loop_
_entity.id
_entity.type
_entity.pdbx_description
1 polymer ?
#
loop_
_entity_poly.entity_id
_entity_poly.type
_entity_poly.pdbx_seq_one_letter_code
_entity_poly.pdbx_strand_id
1 'polypeptide(L)'
;MTVSATSLSTRSLSLDHQSLSQALVKRHNILIIQDLDGVCMGLVKDPLTRTMESKYIKAVKSLGKHFFVLTNGEHIGQRGVNGIIERTFDPDTAQAEGLYLQGLAGGGVQWQDSYGNVVHPGVSEAEMAFLEAVPLKVADYLRKLAKELKLGISDEQLEEYIQATVLDNKVSPTANLNVFHETLKDSPELYAELQQKIEAFTANLLAEAQQQGLGDSFFIHYAPNLGRDERGLEVVQPAKGKDSGTTDFQFMLRGAIKEVGVLVILNHYYYLQTGKYPLGMDFNAREAPHKQSELLQLVKDNFDPALMPTIIGAGDTVTSKAVESDGKTEYKRGGSDRGFLELVQMLGKEFSTDNAVIYVDSSGGELKNRQALKIDRSNPNEPKVLQGIGGKGDTEDPLTLNFVFPNGHPEYIDFFCGLADARK
;
A
#
# COMPACT_ATOMS: atom_id res chain seq x y z
N MET A 1 6.28 -35.73 22.02
CA MET A 1 5.18 -35.37 21.12
C MET A 1 5.59 -34.13 20.35
N THR A 2 6.02 -34.29 19.11
CA THR A 2 6.29 -33.14 18.22
C THR A 2 4.95 -32.53 17.89
N VAL A 3 4.64 -31.39 18.48
CA VAL A 3 3.51 -30.56 18.06
C VAL A 3 3.80 -30.20 16.60
N SER A 4 3.05 -30.78 15.69
CA SER A 4 3.07 -30.40 14.27
C SER A 4 2.85 -28.89 14.22
N ALA A 5 3.86 -28.15 13.80
CA ALA A 5 3.74 -26.70 13.66
C ALA A 5 2.63 -26.45 12.65
N THR A 6 1.52 -25.90 13.12
CA THR A 6 0.38 -25.57 12.25
C THR A 6 0.88 -24.63 11.16
N SER A 7 0.62 -24.95 9.91
CA SER A 7 1.01 -24.16 8.74
C SER A 7 0.49 -22.71 8.87
N LEU A 8 1.28 -21.72 8.50
CA LEU A 8 0.90 -20.31 8.52
C LEU A 8 -0.25 -20.01 7.54
N SER A 9 -0.18 -20.61 6.36
CA SER A 9 -1.15 -20.41 5.26
C SER A 9 -2.54 -20.98 5.57
N THR A 10 -2.66 -21.89 6.54
CA THR A 10 -3.95 -22.47 6.97
C THR A 10 -4.65 -21.66 8.07
N ARG A 11 -3.99 -20.66 8.63
CA ARG A 11 -4.59 -19.75 9.60
C ARG A 11 -5.58 -18.81 8.91
N SER A 12 -6.59 -18.37 9.65
CA SER A 12 -7.55 -17.37 9.19
C SER A 12 -7.92 -16.47 10.37
N LEU A 13 -7.77 -15.16 10.19
CA LEU A 13 -8.04 -14.13 11.19
C LEU A 13 -7.41 -14.44 12.57
N SER A 14 -6.20 -15.03 12.56
CA SER A 14 -5.52 -15.46 13.78
C SER A 14 -4.95 -14.29 14.56
N LEU A 15 -5.13 -14.32 15.89
CA LEU A 15 -4.51 -13.41 16.86
C LEU A 15 -3.30 -14.06 17.56
N ASP A 16 -2.89 -15.25 17.12
CA ASP A 16 -1.77 -16.00 17.72
C ASP A 16 -0.42 -15.52 17.13
N HIS A 17 -0.06 -14.28 17.49
CA HIS A 17 1.19 -13.65 17.04
C HIS A 17 2.43 -14.37 17.57
N GLN A 18 2.30 -15.06 18.70
CA GLN A 18 3.41 -15.84 19.27
C GLN A 18 3.78 -17.02 18.37
N SER A 19 2.79 -17.79 17.91
CA SER A 19 3.03 -18.89 16.96
C SER A 19 3.59 -18.38 15.65
N LEU A 20 3.13 -17.22 15.13
CA LEU A 20 3.68 -16.57 13.95
C LEU A 20 5.17 -16.26 14.15
N SER A 21 5.53 -15.56 15.22
CA SER A 21 6.91 -15.21 15.54
C SER A 21 7.80 -16.46 15.63
N GLN A 22 7.38 -17.49 16.40
CA GLN A 22 8.13 -18.74 16.52
C GLN A 22 8.34 -19.45 15.19
N ALA A 23 7.35 -19.43 14.30
CA ALA A 23 7.47 -20.04 12.99
C ALA A 23 8.45 -19.27 12.09
N LEU A 24 8.42 -17.92 12.14
CA LEU A 24 9.31 -17.09 11.33
C LEU A 24 10.76 -17.10 11.84
N VAL A 25 10.98 -17.16 13.15
CA VAL A 25 12.32 -17.28 13.71
C VAL A 25 13.02 -18.56 13.25
N LYS A 26 12.29 -19.67 13.13
CA LYS A 26 12.86 -20.97 12.73
C LYS A 26 13.14 -21.09 11.22
N ARG A 27 12.61 -20.20 10.40
CA ARG A 27 12.77 -20.25 8.94
C ARG A 27 13.94 -19.39 8.50
N HIS A 28 14.89 -19.97 7.80
CA HIS A 28 16.05 -19.22 7.28
C HIS A 28 15.69 -18.44 6.01
N ASN A 29 14.91 -19.03 5.12
CA ASN A 29 14.53 -18.42 3.83
C ASN A 29 13.14 -17.77 3.94
N ILE A 30 13.12 -16.52 4.41
CA ILE A 30 11.89 -15.70 4.48
C ILE A 30 12.08 -14.39 3.72
N LEU A 31 10.99 -13.88 3.20
CA LEU A 31 10.91 -12.57 2.56
C LEU A 31 9.67 -11.84 3.11
N ILE A 32 9.86 -10.73 3.80
CA ILE A 32 8.79 -9.86 4.28
C ILE A 32 8.61 -8.72 3.28
N ILE A 33 7.42 -8.58 2.73
CA ILE A 33 7.03 -7.48 1.84
C ILE A 33 5.91 -6.72 2.54
N GLN A 34 6.09 -5.43 2.80
CA GLN A 34 5.23 -4.68 3.67
C GLN A 34 4.88 -3.30 3.10
N ASP A 35 3.59 -2.91 3.21
CA ASP A 35 3.19 -1.51 3.09
C ASP A 35 3.62 -0.68 4.30
N LEU A 36 3.54 0.64 4.23
CA LEU A 36 4.01 1.55 5.27
C LEU A 36 2.88 2.26 6.00
N ASP A 37 2.07 3.04 5.28
CA ASP A 37 0.97 3.82 5.87
C ASP A 37 -0.08 2.87 6.46
N GLY A 38 -0.46 3.07 7.72
CA GLY A 38 -1.38 2.18 8.44
C GLY A 38 -0.75 0.90 8.97
N VAL A 39 0.42 0.48 8.48
CA VAL A 39 1.11 -0.76 8.91
C VAL A 39 2.19 -0.50 9.94
N CYS A 40 3.13 0.39 9.67
CA CYS A 40 4.21 0.74 10.60
C CYS A 40 4.22 2.21 11.03
N MET A 41 3.26 2.98 10.57
CA MET A 41 2.96 4.34 11.01
C MET A 41 1.46 4.59 10.89
N GLY A 42 0.94 5.55 11.68
CA GLY A 42 -0.48 5.86 11.71
C GLY A 42 -0.98 6.49 10.41
N LEU A 43 -2.24 6.21 10.07
CA LEU A 43 -2.94 6.96 9.03
C LEU A 43 -3.30 8.35 9.56
N VAL A 44 -2.73 9.38 8.97
CA VAL A 44 -2.92 10.79 9.33
C VAL A 44 -3.56 11.57 8.20
N LYS A 45 -4.27 12.66 8.52
CA LYS A 45 -4.90 13.55 7.54
C LYS A 45 -3.86 14.37 6.78
N ASP A 46 -2.84 14.86 7.48
CA ASP A 46 -1.73 15.58 6.88
C ASP A 46 -0.49 14.68 6.80
N PRO A 47 -0.07 14.27 5.61
CA PRO A 47 1.10 13.41 5.42
C PRO A 47 2.41 13.97 5.98
N LEU A 48 2.52 15.29 6.18
CA LEU A 48 3.70 15.93 6.79
C LEU A 48 3.84 15.62 8.28
N THR A 49 2.75 15.23 8.95
CA THR A 49 2.75 14.87 10.37
C THR A 49 3.10 13.40 10.63
N ARG A 50 3.35 12.61 9.59
CA ARG A 50 3.75 11.21 9.74
C ARG A 50 5.02 11.05 10.57
N THR A 51 5.01 10.06 11.44
CA THR A 51 6.15 9.69 12.27
C THR A 51 6.38 8.18 12.22
N MET A 52 7.62 7.75 12.45
CA MET A 52 7.99 6.34 12.54
C MET A 52 8.87 6.14 13.77
N GLU A 53 8.64 5.05 14.51
CA GLU A 53 9.42 4.77 15.70
C GLU A 53 10.86 4.35 15.36
N SER A 54 11.84 4.93 16.05
CA SER A 54 13.26 4.61 15.82
C SER A 54 13.59 3.14 16.02
N LYS A 55 12.88 2.46 16.96
CA LYS A 55 13.06 1.01 17.19
C LYS A 55 12.65 0.21 15.95
N TYR A 56 11.59 0.62 15.22
CA TYR A 56 11.14 -0.03 14.01
C TYR A 56 12.18 0.10 12.89
N ILE A 57 12.72 1.31 12.65
CA ILE A 57 13.76 1.55 11.65
C ILE A 57 14.99 0.67 11.91
N LYS A 58 15.42 0.56 13.17
CA LYS A 58 16.54 -0.32 13.56
C LYS A 58 16.22 -1.81 13.40
N ALA A 59 14.98 -2.20 13.63
CA ALA A 59 14.51 -3.57 13.39
C ALA A 59 14.54 -3.93 11.89
N VAL A 60 14.08 -3.02 11.01
CA VAL A 60 14.20 -3.18 9.56
C VAL A 60 15.66 -3.39 9.15
N LYS A 61 16.56 -2.53 9.60
CA LYS A 61 18.00 -2.68 9.32
C LYS A 61 18.53 -4.05 9.74
N SER A 62 18.12 -4.57 10.90
CA SER A 62 18.61 -5.86 11.40
C SER A 62 18.09 -7.06 10.60
N LEU A 63 16.92 -6.96 9.97
CA LEU A 63 16.39 -7.98 9.07
C LEU A 63 17.09 -7.99 7.70
N GLY A 64 17.69 -6.87 7.30
CA GLY A 64 18.48 -6.74 6.08
C GLY A 64 17.75 -7.27 4.85
N LYS A 65 18.36 -8.20 4.12
CA LYS A 65 17.81 -8.76 2.87
C LYS A 65 16.46 -9.48 3.01
N HIS A 66 16.00 -9.74 4.21
CA HIS A 66 14.74 -10.42 4.47
C HIS A 66 13.52 -9.49 4.52
N PHE A 67 13.72 -8.18 4.37
CA PHE A 67 12.66 -7.18 4.46
C PHE A 67 12.74 -6.18 3.31
N PHE A 68 11.59 -5.89 2.69
CA PHE A 68 11.44 -4.85 1.69
C PHE A 68 10.09 -4.14 1.86
N VAL A 69 10.10 -2.83 1.66
CA VAL A 69 8.86 -2.05 1.57
C VAL A 69 8.25 -2.15 0.17
N LEU A 70 6.93 -2.02 0.11
CA LEU A 70 6.17 -1.92 -1.13
C LEU A 70 4.99 -0.98 -0.90
N THR A 71 5.17 0.30 -1.24
CA THR A 71 4.20 1.35 -0.95
C THR A 71 3.80 2.14 -2.20
N ASN A 72 2.60 2.69 -2.20
CA ASN A 72 2.16 3.67 -3.21
C ASN A 72 2.69 5.08 -2.92
N GLY A 73 3.07 5.36 -1.67
CA GLY A 73 3.82 6.57 -1.30
C GLY A 73 5.19 6.58 -1.96
N GLU A 74 6.04 7.55 -1.58
CA GLU A 74 7.41 7.66 -2.11
C GLU A 74 8.47 7.64 -1.04
N HIS A 75 9.70 7.27 -1.43
CA HIS A 75 10.86 7.36 -0.55
C HIS A 75 11.32 8.81 -0.39
N ILE A 76 11.32 9.58 -1.46
CA ILE A 76 11.89 10.93 -1.57
C ILE A 76 10.80 11.99 -1.72
N GLY A 77 11.20 13.25 -1.63
CA GLY A 77 10.29 14.38 -1.68
C GLY A 77 9.87 14.89 -0.30
N GLN A 78 9.14 15.97 -0.26
CA GLN A 78 8.75 16.65 0.99
C GLN A 78 7.98 15.73 1.95
N ARG A 79 7.16 14.82 1.39
CA ARG A 79 6.34 13.85 2.13
C ARG A 79 6.87 12.43 2.04
N GLY A 80 8.08 12.26 1.51
CA GLY A 80 8.74 10.98 1.38
C GLY A 80 9.11 10.36 2.72
N VAL A 81 9.19 9.03 2.73
CA VAL A 81 9.55 8.26 3.93
C VAL A 81 10.94 8.63 4.44
N ASN A 82 11.87 8.98 3.54
CA ASN A 82 13.22 9.38 3.91
C ASN A 82 13.22 10.59 4.83
N GLY A 83 12.40 11.60 4.57
CA GLY A 83 12.28 12.76 5.46
C GLY A 83 11.79 12.42 6.87
N ILE A 84 11.02 11.34 7.06
CA ILE A 84 10.63 10.85 8.37
C ILE A 84 11.85 10.25 9.09
N ILE A 85 12.66 9.46 8.39
CA ILE A 85 13.87 8.84 8.92
C ILE A 85 14.90 9.90 9.28
N GLU A 86 15.10 10.89 8.40
CA GLU A 86 16.06 12.00 8.58
C GLU A 86 15.69 12.92 9.74
N ARG A 87 14.40 13.09 10.04
CA ARG A 87 13.96 13.77 11.27
C ARG A 87 14.25 12.98 12.54
N THR A 88 14.38 11.66 12.42
CA THR A 88 14.62 10.75 13.56
C THR A 88 16.11 10.56 13.86
N PHE A 89 16.96 10.54 12.81
CA PHE A 89 18.37 10.13 12.93
C PHE A 89 19.37 11.13 12.34
N ASP A 90 18.97 12.23 11.75
CA ASP A 90 19.71 13.07 10.80
C ASP A 90 20.14 12.35 9.50
N PRO A 91 20.31 13.07 8.38
CA PRO A 91 20.61 12.47 7.08
C PRO A 91 21.94 11.73 7.01
N ASP A 92 23.00 12.29 7.60
CA ASP A 92 24.35 11.71 7.53
C ASP A 92 24.41 10.37 8.29
N THR A 93 23.81 10.31 9.48
CA THR A 93 23.66 9.06 10.26
C THR A 93 22.80 8.05 9.53
N ALA A 94 21.67 8.48 8.98
CA ALA A 94 20.75 7.59 8.26
C ALA A 94 21.45 6.94 7.07
N GLN A 95 22.21 7.70 6.29
CA GLN A 95 22.98 7.20 5.15
C GLN A 95 24.15 6.31 5.58
N ALA A 96 24.99 6.79 6.49
CA ALA A 96 26.18 6.07 6.92
C ALA A 96 25.85 4.71 7.56
N GLU A 97 24.75 4.63 8.30
CA GLU A 97 24.31 3.43 8.96
C GLU A 97 23.38 2.54 8.12
N GLY A 98 22.94 2.97 6.93
CA GLY A 98 22.00 2.23 6.10
C GLY A 98 20.63 2.07 6.79
N LEU A 99 20.03 3.18 7.24
CA LEU A 99 18.76 3.20 7.96
C LEU A 99 17.57 3.48 7.07
N TYR A 100 17.76 3.79 5.79
CA TYR A 100 16.66 3.98 4.86
C TYR A 100 15.94 2.65 4.59
N LEU A 101 14.62 2.72 4.44
CA LEU A 101 13.82 1.53 4.18
C LEU A 101 13.99 1.10 2.72
N GLN A 102 14.68 -0.02 2.52
CA GLN A 102 14.89 -0.56 1.19
C GLN A 102 13.61 -1.13 0.57
N GLY A 103 13.47 -1.04 -0.75
CA GLY A 103 12.37 -1.61 -1.50
C GLY A 103 11.75 -0.66 -2.51
N LEU A 104 10.46 -0.84 -2.76
CA LEU A 104 9.73 -0.16 -3.82
C LEU A 104 8.71 0.83 -3.27
N ALA A 105 8.73 2.02 -3.83
CA ALA A 105 7.76 3.08 -3.65
C ALA A 105 7.12 3.44 -5.00
N GLY A 106 6.18 4.39 -5.00
CA GLY A 106 5.45 4.78 -6.20
C GLY A 106 4.73 3.60 -6.86
N GLY A 107 4.20 2.66 -6.06
CA GLY A 107 3.54 1.45 -6.56
C GLY A 107 4.45 0.44 -7.24
N GLY A 108 5.79 0.61 -7.19
CA GLY A 108 6.74 -0.33 -7.77
C GLY A 108 7.74 0.24 -8.77
N VAL A 109 7.70 1.55 -9.04
CA VAL A 109 8.58 2.21 -10.04
C VAL A 109 9.70 3.05 -9.44
N GLN A 110 9.75 3.19 -8.11
CA GLN A 110 10.83 3.87 -7.40
C GLN A 110 11.54 2.88 -6.49
N TRP A 111 12.73 2.44 -6.87
CA TRP A 111 13.56 1.53 -6.07
C TRP A 111 14.52 2.31 -5.19
N GLN A 112 14.67 1.87 -3.94
CA GLN A 112 15.65 2.41 -3.00
C GLN A 112 16.42 1.29 -2.30
N ASP A 113 17.72 1.49 -2.09
CA ASP A 113 18.52 0.67 -1.18
C ASP A 113 18.50 1.23 0.26
N SER A 114 19.15 0.52 1.19
CA SER A 114 19.23 0.93 2.59
C SER A 114 20.09 2.18 2.85
N TYR A 115 20.83 2.66 1.85
CA TYR A 115 21.67 3.85 1.94
C TYR A 115 21.00 5.10 1.33
N GLY A 116 19.73 4.98 0.90
CA GLY A 116 18.97 6.08 0.33
C GLY A 116 19.24 6.36 -1.14
N ASN A 117 19.94 5.46 -1.86
CA ASN A 117 20.11 5.59 -3.30
C ASN A 117 18.80 5.23 -4.00
N VAL A 118 18.22 6.20 -4.70
CA VAL A 118 16.92 6.06 -5.38
C VAL A 118 17.11 6.04 -6.89
N VAL A 119 16.47 5.09 -7.55
CA VAL A 119 16.40 4.97 -9.02
C VAL A 119 14.96 4.73 -9.48
N HIS A 120 14.67 5.06 -10.74
CA HIS A 120 13.35 4.90 -11.35
C HIS A 120 13.44 4.00 -12.61
N PRO A 121 13.55 2.67 -12.45
CA PRO A 121 13.74 1.76 -13.57
C PRO A 121 12.58 1.81 -14.57
N GLY A 122 12.89 1.92 -15.86
CA GLY A 122 11.93 1.93 -16.94
C GLY A 122 11.10 3.22 -17.08
N VAL A 123 11.46 4.30 -16.36
CA VAL A 123 10.77 5.60 -16.48
C VAL A 123 11.57 6.54 -17.37
N SER A 124 10.92 7.11 -18.39
CA SER A 124 11.54 8.05 -19.33
C SER A 124 11.55 9.49 -18.79
N GLU A 125 12.46 10.33 -19.33
CA GLU A 125 12.52 11.76 -19.00
C GLU A 125 11.21 12.49 -19.35
N ALA A 126 10.55 12.14 -20.46
CA ALA A 126 9.29 12.74 -20.86
C ALA A 126 8.15 12.41 -19.89
N GLU A 127 8.11 11.18 -19.36
CA GLU A 127 7.16 10.78 -18.31
C GLU A 127 7.43 11.54 -17.02
N MET A 128 8.70 11.66 -16.60
CA MET A 128 9.07 12.41 -15.41
C MET A 128 8.69 13.90 -15.54
N ALA A 129 8.94 14.53 -16.67
CA ALA A 129 8.58 15.93 -16.92
C ALA A 129 7.05 16.15 -16.87
N PHE A 130 6.26 15.19 -17.39
CA PHE A 130 4.81 15.26 -17.30
C PHE A 130 4.34 15.18 -15.83
N LEU A 131 4.86 14.21 -15.07
CA LEU A 131 4.52 14.01 -13.65
C LEU A 131 4.88 15.24 -12.80
N GLU A 132 6.02 15.86 -13.07
CA GLU A 132 6.47 17.06 -12.36
C GLU A 132 5.50 18.24 -12.51
N ALA A 133 4.79 18.32 -13.64
CA ALA A 133 3.78 19.35 -13.88
C ALA A 133 2.43 19.09 -13.21
N VAL A 134 2.12 17.85 -12.83
CA VAL A 134 0.79 17.47 -12.29
C VAL A 134 0.46 18.21 -10.98
N PRO A 135 1.35 18.33 -9.97
CA PRO A 135 1.03 19.03 -8.72
C PRO A 135 0.56 20.47 -8.93
N LEU A 136 1.21 21.23 -9.81
CA LEU A 136 0.81 22.61 -10.12
C LEU A 136 -0.58 22.64 -10.79
N LYS A 137 -0.86 21.73 -11.71
CA LYS A 137 -2.17 21.63 -12.36
C LYS A 137 -3.29 21.29 -11.38
N VAL A 138 -3.04 20.37 -10.42
CA VAL A 138 -3.98 20.03 -9.34
C VAL A 138 -4.23 21.26 -8.46
N ALA A 139 -3.19 21.97 -8.04
CA ALA A 139 -3.31 23.17 -7.22
C ALA A 139 -4.15 24.26 -7.91
N ASP A 140 -3.88 24.54 -9.18
CA ASP A 140 -4.62 25.55 -9.95
C ASP A 140 -6.09 25.13 -10.16
N TYR A 141 -6.33 23.84 -10.39
CA TYR A 141 -7.68 23.33 -10.50
C TYR A 141 -8.46 23.46 -9.17
N LEU A 142 -7.83 23.14 -8.04
CA LEU A 142 -8.45 23.29 -6.72
C LEU A 142 -8.81 24.75 -6.41
N ARG A 143 -7.94 25.74 -6.75
CA ARG A 143 -8.24 27.17 -6.62
C ARG A 143 -9.47 27.56 -7.42
N LYS A 144 -9.59 27.10 -8.65
CA LYS A 144 -10.75 27.31 -9.52
C LYS A 144 -12.00 26.66 -8.94
N LEU A 145 -11.89 25.39 -8.55
CA LEU A 145 -12.98 24.59 -8.05
C LEU A 145 -13.56 25.13 -6.73
N ALA A 146 -12.70 25.59 -5.82
CA ALA A 146 -13.13 26.21 -4.56
C ALA A 146 -14.02 27.44 -4.78
N LYS A 147 -13.73 28.26 -5.80
CA LYS A 147 -14.55 29.41 -6.21
C LYS A 147 -15.85 28.98 -6.88
N GLU A 148 -15.78 27.99 -7.78
CA GLU A 148 -16.94 27.44 -8.50
C GLU A 148 -17.97 26.85 -7.52
N LEU A 149 -17.52 26.03 -6.59
CA LEU A 149 -18.35 25.37 -5.58
C LEU A 149 -18.71 26.26 -4.39
N LYS A 150 -18.13 27.45 -4.29
CA LYS A 150 -18.36 28.41 -3.17
C LYS A 150 -18.11 27.74 -1.81
N LEU A 151 -16.97 27.13 -1.63
CA LEU A 151 -16.63 26.32 -0.44
C LEU A 151 -16.68 27.11 0.89
N GLY A 152 -16.76 28.46 0.87
CA GLY A 152 -16.89 29.29 2.07
C GLY A 152 -15.60 29.39 2.91
N ILE A 153 -14.45 29.03 2.32
CA ILE A 153 -13.11 29.15 2.95
C ILE A 153 -12.39 30.39 2.45
N SER A 154 -11.58 31.01 3.30
CA SER A 154 -10.76 32.15 2.91
C SER A 154 -9.65 31.74 1.93
N ASP A 155 -9.11 32.71 1.16
CA ASP A 155 -8.01 32.43 0.23
C ASP A 155 -6.76 31.89 0.98
N GLU A 156 -6.50 32.39 2.20
CA GLU A 156 -5.39 31.93 3.03
C GLU A 156 -5.58 30.47 3.49
N GLN A 157 -6.76 30.12 3.99
CA GLN A 157 -7.09 28.74 4.35
C GLN A 157 -7.08 27.81 3.13
N LEU A 158 -7.52 28.30 1.97
CA LEU A 158 -7.48 27.51 0.74
C LEU A 158 -6.05 27.13 0.37
N GLU A 159 -5.09 28.06 0.47
CA GLU A 159 -3.69 27.74 0.17
C GLU A 159 -3.10 26.72 1.18
N GLU A 160 -3.44 26.81 2.47
CA GLU A 160 -3.07 25.79 3.45
C GLU A 160 -3.65 24.41 3.09
N TYR A 161 -4.93 24.38 2.69
CA TYR A 161 -5.57 23.12 2.28
C TYR A 161 -4.98 22.55 0.98
N ILE A 162 -4.62 23.39 0.02
CA ILE A 162 -3.94 22.98 -1.20
C ILE A 162 -2.57 22.37 -0.87
N GLN A 163 -1.81 22.98 0.04
CA GLN A 163 -0.53 22.41 0.47
C GLN A 163 -0.67 21.02 1.11
N ALA A 164 -1.73 20.79 1.90
CA ALA A 164 -2.00 19.49 2.49
C ALA A 164 -2.54 18.47 1.48
N THR A 165 -3.28 18.94 0.47
CA THR A 165 -3.97 18.12 -0.54
C THR A 165 -3.06 17.69 -1.67
N VAL A 166 -2.23 18.60 -2.17
CA VAL A 166 -1.36 18.35 -3.33
C VAL A 166 -0.07 17.69 -2.87
N LEU A 167 0.01 16.37 -3.04
CA LEU A 167 1.22 15.62 -2.76
C LEU A 167 2.12 15.69 -4.01
N ASP A 168 3.25 16.36 -3.87
CA ASP A 168 4.24 16.62 -4.91
C ASP A 168 5.21 15.45 -5.14
N ASN A 169 4.69 14.24 -5.03
CA ASN A 169 5.42 13.02 -5.30
C ASN A 169 5.94 12.99 -6.74
N LYS A 170 7.14 12.44 -6.96
CA LYS A 170 7.81 12.46 -8.26
C LYS A 170 7.19 11.50 -9.28
N VAL A 171 6.80 10.30 -8.86
CA VAL A 171 6.27 9.25 -9.73
C VAL A 171 4.83 8.89 -9.43
N SER A 172 4.25 9.51 -8.40
CA SER A 172 2.87 9.32 -7.97
C SER A 172 2.22 10.60 -7.43
N PRO A 173 2.29 11.74 -8.17
CA PRO A 173 1.64 12.95 -7.72
C PRO A 173 0.17 12.70 -7.42
N THR A 174 -0.29 13.20 -6.26
CA THR A 174 -1.57 12.79 -5.68
C THR A 174 -2.39 14.00 -5.26
N ALA A 175 -3.70 13.96 -5.53
CA ALA A 175 -4.67 14.83 -4.86
C ALA A 175 -5.27 14.07 -3.67
N ASN A 176 -4.91 14.45 -2.43
CA ASN A 176 -5.41 13.86 -1.19
C ASN A 176 -6.51 14.75 -0.60
N LEU A 177 -7.75 14.28 -0.59
CA LEU A 177 -8.93 15.07 -0.23
C LEU A 177 -9.27 15.06 1.27
N ASN A 178 -8.44 14.50 2.14
CA ASN A 178 -8.76 14.32 3.56
C ASN A 178 -9.07 15.63 4.28
N VAL A 179 -8.32 16.69 4.01
CA VAL A 179 -8.53 18.01 4.61
C VAL A 179 -9.86 18.62 4.17
N PHE A 180 -10.20 18.50 2.89
CA PHE A 180 -11.49 18.95 2.37
C PHE A 180 -12.66 18.14 2.93
N HIS A 181 -12.51 16.82 3.11
CA HIS A 181 -13.53 16.01 3.75
C HIS A 181 -13.83 16.45 5.19
N GLU A 182 -12.79 16.72 5.98
CA GLU A 182 -12.98 17.21 7.35
C GLU A 182 -13.63 18.59 7.38
N THR A 183 -13.22 19.48 6.48
CA THR A 183 -13.76 20.85 6.40
C THR A 183 -15.22 20.86 5.97
N LEU A 184 -15.60 19.96 5.06
CA LEU A 184 -16.93 19.87 4.49
C LEU A 184 -17.80 18.80 5.18
N LYS A 185 -17.45 18.34 6.37
CA LYS A 185 -18.18 17.29 7.11
C LYS A 185 -19.65 17.60 7.36
N ASP A 186 -20.00 18.88 7.47
CA ASP A 186 -21.36 19.37 7.66
C ASP A 186 -22.09 19.65 6.31
N SER A 187 -21.42 19.41 5.17
CA SER A 187 -21.92 19.57 3.80
C SER A 187 -21.46 18.39 2.92
N PRO A 188 -21.90 17.14 3.24
CA PRO A 188 -21.39 15.94 2.58
C PRO A 188 -21.69 15.88 1.09
N GLU A 189 -22.78 16.51 0.62
CA GLU A 189 -23.12 16.61 -0.81
C GLU A 189 -22.08 17.47 -1.56
N LEU A 190 -21.63 18.55 -0.94
CA LEU A 190 -20.62 19.45 -1.51
C LEU A 190 -19.24 18.74 -1.59
N TYR A 191 -18.90 17.94 -0.58
CA TYR A 191 -17.71 17.13 -0.63
C TYR A 191 -17.80 16.04 -1.72
N ALA A 192 -18.95 15.39 -1.87
CA ALA A 192 -19.16 14.39 -2.92
C ALA A 192 -19.04 15.02 -4.32
N GLU A 193 -19.55 16.24 -4.52
CA GLU A 193 -19.39 16.98 -5.77
C GLU A 193 -17.91 17.34 -6.01
N LEU A 194 -17.17 17.78 -4.99
CA LEU A 194 -15.75 18.03 -5.09
C LEU A 194 -14.99 16.76 -5.49
N GLN A 195 -15.28 15.61 -4.88
CA GLN A 195 -14.68 14.32 -5.22
C GLN A 195 -14.90 13.98 -6.70
N GLN A 196 -16.14 14.08 -7.21
CA GLN A 196 -16.47 13.82 -8.61
C GLN A 196 -15.74 14.76 -9.59
N LYS A 197 -15.58 16.02 -9.22
CA LYS A 197 -14.86 17.01 -10.04
C LYS A 197 -13.36 16.68 -10.11
N ILE A 198 -12.76 16.22 -9.02
CA ILE A 198 -11.36 15.78 -8.99
C ILE A 198 -11.19 14.49 -9.82
N GLU A 199 -12.11 13.52 -9.74
CA GLU A 199 -12.10 12.35 -10.61
C GLU A 199 -12.12 12.74 -12.09
N ALA A 200 -13.04 13.62 -12.49
CA ALA A 200 -13.11 14.11 -13.87
C ALA A 200 -11.84 14.86 -14.29
N PHE A 201 -11.25 15.65 -13.40
CA PHE A 201 -10.01 16.37 -13.68
C PHE A 201 -8.83 15.42 -13.89
N THR A 202 -8.68 14.39 -13.08
CA THR A 202 -7.60 13.39 -13.26
C THR A 202 -7.76 12.60 -14.56
N ALA A 203 -9.02 12.31 -14.97
CA ALA A 203 -9.28 11.72 -16.28
C ALA A 203 -8.86 12.65 -17.44
N ASN A 204 -9.06 13.97 -17.29
CA ASN A 204 -8.59 14.96 -18.29
C ASN A 204 -7.05 15.01 -18.37
N LEU A 205 -6.34 14.83 -17.26
CA LEU A 205 -4.87 14.73 -17.26
C LEU A 205 -4.39 13.52 -18.06
N LEU A 206 -5.09 12.37 -18.00
CA LEU A 206 -4.77 11.21 -18.85
C LEU A 206 -4.97 11.54 -20.33
N ALA A 207 -6.05 12.24 -20.68
CA ALA A 207 -6.30 12.66 -22.06
C ALA A 207 -5.24 13.66 -22.54
N GLU A 208 -4.75 14.54 -21.71
CA GLU A 208 -3.66 15.45 -22.00
C GLU A 208 -2.34 14.69 -22.25
N ALA A 209 -2.01 13.71 -21.40
CA ALA A 209 -0.84 12.85 -21.60
C ALA A 209 -0.91 12.12 -22.95
N GLN A 210 -2.09 11.62 -23.33
CA GLN A 210 -2.30 10.99 -24.62
C GLN A 210 -2.03 11.95 -25.79
N GLN A 211 -2.46 13.20 -25.70
CA GLN A 211 -2.19 14.23 -26.72
C GLN A 211 -0.69 14.55 -26.84
N GLN A 212 0.08 14.36 -25.78
CA GLN A 212 1.53 14.53 -25.77
C GLN A 212 2.31 13.28 -26.17
N GLY A 213 1.63 12.23 -26.64
CA GLY A 213 2.26 10.98 -27.06
C GLY A 213 2.60 10.02 -25.91
N LEU A 214 2.08 10.30 -24.69
CA LEU A 214 2.28 9.50 -23.47
C LEU A 214 1.01 8.70 -23.09
N GLY A 215 0.17 8.34 -24.09
CA GLY A 215 -1.16 7.77 -23.85
C GLY A 215 -1.18 6.46 -23.07
N ASP A 216 -0.12 5.66 -23.18
CA ASP A 216 0.00 4.38 -22.48
C ASP A 216 0.89 4.45 -21.23
N SER A 217 1.37 5.63 -20.86
CA SER A 217 2.32 5.80 -19.76
C SER A 217 1.70 5.84 -18.39
N PHE A 218 0.43 6.25 -18.26
CA PHE A 218 -0.19 6.59 -16.97
C PHE A 218 -1.54 5.93 -16.74
N PHE A 219 -1.91 5.85 -15.47
CA PHE A 219 -3.26 5.51 -14.99
C PHE A 219 -3.56 6.26 -13.69
N ILE A 220 -4.82 6.27 -13.26
CA ILE A 220 -5.20 6.81 -11.95
C ILE A 220 -5.41 5.64 -10.99
N HIS A 221 -4.71 5.69 -9.86
CA HIS A 221 -4.95 4.82 -8.73
C HIS A 221 -5.83 5.54 -7.70
N TYR A 222 -6.86 4.85 -7.23
CA TYR A 222 -7.80 5.34 -6.23
C TYR A 222 -7.59 4.64 -4.89
N ALA A 223 -7.39 5.40 -3.80
CA ALA A 223 -7.26 4.82 -2.48
C ALA A 223 -8.21 5.48 -1.46
N PRO A 224 -9.07 4.68 -0.80
CA PRO A 224 -9.44 3.30 -1.15
C PRO A 224 -10.25 3.21 -2.45
N ASN A 225 -10.34 2.02 -3.05
CA ASN A 225 -11.14 1.76 -4.24
C ASN A 225 -12.12 0.59 -4.03
N LEU A 226 -13.04 0.40 -5.00
CA LEU A 226 -14.00 -0.71 -5.03
C LEU A 226 -13.58 -1.85 -5.97
N GLY A 227 -12.27 -2.04 -6.19
CA GLY A 227 -11.74 -3.02 -7.14
C GLY A 227 -11.66 -2.46 -8.55
N ARG A 228 -11.70 -3.34 -9.55
CA ARG A 228 -11.55 -2.99 -10.96
C ARG A 228 -12.81 -3.37 -11.75
N ASP A 229 -13.12 -2.56 -12.76
CA ASP A 229 -14.20 -2.85 -13.70
C ASP A 229 -13.78 -3.90 -14.76
N GLU A 230 -14.69 -4.24 -15.68
CA GLU A 230 -14.44 -5.20 -16.76
C GLU A 230 -13.29 -4.81 -17.69
N ARG A 231 -12.92 -3.53 -17.73
CA ARG A 231 -11.79 -3.00 -18.50
C ARG A 231 -10.48 -3.03 -17.73
N GLY A 232 -10.53 -3.46 -16.46
CA GLY A 232 -9.39 -3.47 -15.55
C GLY A 232 -9.08 -2.09 -14.92
N LEU A 233 -9.96 -1.10 -15.08
CA LEU A 233 -9.82 0.22 -14.46
C LEU A 233 -10.34 0.20 -13.04
N GLU A 234 -9.65 0.86 -12.14
CA GLU A 234 -10.08 0.97 -10.75
C GLU A 234 -11.37 1.77 -10.61
N VAL A 235 -12.20 1.38 -9.67
CA VAL A 235 -13.51 1.98 -9.41
C VAL A 235 -13.44 2.86 -8.17
N VAL A 236 -13.77 4.14 -8.32
CA VAL A 236 -13.87 5.09 -7.21
C VAL A 236 -14.89 4.59 -6.18
N GLN A 237 -14.56 4.72 -4.92
CA GLN A 237 -15.51 4.61 -3.83
C GLN A 237 -16.20 5.96 -3.63
N PRO A 238 -17.49 6.12 -3.95
CA PRO A 238 -18.18 7.40 -3.77
C PRO A 238 -18.26 7.80 -2.30
N ALA A 239 -18.09 9.07 -2.00
CA ALA A 239 -18.34 9.63 -0.69
C ALA A 239 -19.83 9.51 -0.33
N LYS A 240 -20.12 9.12 0.93
CA LYS A 240 -21.52 8.99 1.40
C LYS A 240 -21.63 9.28 2.89
N GLY A 241 -22.32 10.35 3.23
CA GLY A 241 -22.49 10.77 4.63
C GLY A 241 -21.13 11.02 5.30
N LYS A 242 -20.77 10.20 6.30
CA LYS A 242 -19.50 10.29 7.01
C LYS A 242 -18.36 9.51 6.36
N ASP A 243 -18.66 8.63 5.40
CA ASP A 243 -17.64 7.89 4.64
C ASP A 243 -17.07 8.82 3.56
N SER A 244 -15.79 9.14 3.66
CA SER A 244 -15.09 9.99 2.69
C SER A 244 -14.94 9.35 1.31
N GLY A 245 -15.19 8.05 1.19
CA GLY A 245 -14.92 7.32 -0.03
C GLY A 245 -13.43 7.34 -0.41
N THR A 246 -13.15 7.38 -1.70
CA THR A 246 -11.80 7.61 -2.23
C THR A 246 -11.31 8.99 -1.83
N THR A 247 -10.17 9.05 -1.17
CA THR A 247 -9.52 10.31 -0.77
C THR A 247 -8.28 10.60 -1.57
N ASP A 248 -7.58 9.57 -2.04
CA ASP A 248 -6.35 9.71 -2.81
C ASP A 248 -6.59 9.39 -4.28
N PHE A 249 -6.36 10.39 -5.12
CA PHE A 249 -6.37 10.32 -6.57
C PHE A 249 -4.93 10.42 -7.03
N GLN A 250 -4.29 9.27 -7.21
CA GLN A 250 -2.86 9.18 -7.52
C GLN A 250 -2.66 9.05 -9.02
N PHE A 251 -1.92 9.97 -9.63
CA PHE A 251 -1.55 9.92 -11.03
C PHE A 251 -0.26 9.10 -11.16
N MET A 252 -0.38 7.86 -11.61
CA MET A 252 0.69 6.87 -11.53
C MET A 252 1.15 6.38 -12.90
N LEU A 253 2.38 5.93 -12.95
CA LEU A 253 2.96 5.26 -14.13
C LEU A 253 2.32 3.88 -14.33
N ARG A 254 1.96 3.53 -15.56
CA ARG A 254 1.48 2.19 -15.89
C ARG A 254 2.53 1.15 -15.52
N GLY A 255 2.10 0.06 -14.90
CA GLY A 255 2.98 -0.94 -14.30
C GLY A 255 3.34 -0.66 -12.84
N ALA A 256 3.08 0.57 -12.35
CA ALA A 256 3.25 0.93 -10.95
C ALA A 256 2.09 0.36 -10.11
N ILE A 257 2.00 -0.95 -10.03
CA ILE A 257 1.03 -1.68 -9.21
C ILE A 257 1.77 -2.63 -8.27
N LYS A 258 1.29 -2.72 -7.04
CA LYS A 258 1.98 -3.48 -5.99
C LYS A 258 2.20 -4.94 -6.34
N GLU A 259 1.28 -5.58 -7.08
CA GLU A 259 1.44 -6.96 -7.52
C GLU A 259 2.73 -7.16 -8.33
N VAL A 260 2.99 -6.26 -9.26
CA VAL A 260 4.24 -6.31 -10.04
C VAL A 260 5.45 -6.05 -9.16
N GLY A 261 5.32 -5.13 -8.20
CA GLY A 261 6.35 -4.84 -7.21
C GLY A 261 6.78 -6.08 -6.42
N VAL A 262 5.87 -7.02 -6.14
CA VAL A 262 6.22 -8.31 -5.52
C VAL A 262 7.25 -9.08 -6.35
N LEU A 263 7.08 -9.12 -7.69
CA LEU A 263 8.01 -9.82 -8.56
C LEU A 263 9.37 -9.12 -8.66
N VAL A 264 9.38 -7.80 -8.71
CA VAL A 264 10.63 -7.02 -8.73
C VAL A 264 11.44 -7.29 -7.45
N ILE A 265 10.77 -7.25 -6.29
CA ILE A 265 11.39 -7.57 -5.00
C ILE A 265 11.85 -9.03 -4.95
N LEU A 266 11.03 -9.98 -5.38
CA LEU A 266 11.36 -11.40 -5.39
C LEU A 266 12.55 -11.70 -6.30
N ASN A 267 12.61 -11.08 -7.49
CA ASN A 267 13.73 -11.18 -8.42
C ASN A 267 15.05 -10.70 -7.78
N HIS A 268 15.00 -9.54 -7.11
CA HIS A 268 16.14 -9.01 -6.38
C HIS A 268 16.53 -9.87 -5.16
N TYR A 269 15.55 -10.32 -4.37
CA TYR A 269 15.77 -11.21 -3.24
C TYR A 269 16.45 -12.52 -3.68
N TYR A 270 16.01 -13.11 -4.80
CA TYR A 270 16.62 -14.31 -5.36
C TYR A 270 18.08 -14.08 -5.75
N TYR A 271 18.39 -12.92 -6.34
CA TYR A 271 19.77 -12.52 -6.62
C TYR A 271 20.61 -12.44 -5.34
N LEU A 272 20.09 -11.85 -4.27
CA LEU A 272 20.80 -11.75 -3.00
C LEU A 272 21.09 -13.14 -2.35
N GLN A 273 20.35 -14.17 -2.73
CA GLN A 273 20.56 -15.53 -2.27
C GLN A 273 21.48 -16.35 -3.17
N THR A 274 21.41 -16.13 -4.49
CA THR A 274 21.99 -17.04 -5.49
C THR A 274 23.00 -16.38 -6.42
N GLY A 275 23.07 -15.06 -6.46
CA GLY A 275 23.83 -14.29 -7.45
C GLY A 275 23.21 -14.25 -8.85
N LYS A 276 21.93 -14.69 -9.01
CA LYS A 276 21.24 -14.72 -10.31
C LYS A 276 19.91 -13.99 -10.24
N TYR A 277 19.59 -13.24 -11.28
CA TYR A 277 18.30 -12.63 -11.49
C TYR A 277 17.45 -13.52 -12.42
N PRO A 278 16.43 -14.25 -11.92
CA PRO A 278 15.61 -15.14 -12.75
C PRO A 278 14.87 -14.42 -13.90
N LEU A 279 14.45 -13.17 -13.66
CA LEU A 279 13.73 -12.35 -14.65
C LEU A 279 14.67 -11.37 -15.38
N GLY A 280 15.99 -11.44 -15.17
CA GLY A 280 16.96 -10.48 -15.68
C GLY A 280 17.24 -9.36 -14.69
N MET A 281 18.43 -8.76 -14.80
CA MET A 281 18.90 -7.69 -13.91
C MET A 281 18.08 -6.40 -14.11
N ASP A 282 17.66 -6.13 -15.33
CA ASP A 282 16.93 -4.91 -15.71
C ASP A 282 15.40 -5.07 -15.58
N PHE A 283 14.91 -6.23 -15.09
CA PHE A 283 13.49 -6.45 -14.91
C PHE A 283 12.89 -5.39 -13.97
N ASN A 284 11.84 -4.74 -14.45
CA ASN A 284 11.17 -3.64 -13.77
C ASN A 284 9.64 -3.69 -13.93
N ALA A 285 8.94 -2.88 -13.14
CA ALA A 285 7.48 -2.88 -13.14
C ALA A 285 6.84 -2.42 -14.46
N ARG A 286 7.56 -1.67 -15.29
CA ARG A 286 7.04 -1.13 -16.56
C ARG A 286 6.92 -2.19 -17.65
N GLU A 287 7.73 -3.23 -17.58
CA GLU A 287 7.82 -4.30 -18.60
C GLU A 287 7.03 -5.55 -18.21
N ALA A 288 6.60 -5.65 -16.96
CA ALA A 288 5.90 -6.82 -16.45
C ALA A 288 4.44 -6.88 -16.92
N PRO A 289 3.86 -8.09 -17.05
CA PRO A 289 2.42 -8.23 -17.24
C PRO A 289 1.65 -7.71 -16.01
N HIS A 290 0.38 -7.31 -16.22
CA HIS A 290 -0.42 -6.69 -15.15
C HIS A 290 -1.47 -7.64 -14.55
N LYS A 291 -1.72 -8.80 -15.17
CA LYS A 291 -2.66 -9.78 -14.66
C LYS A 291 -1.98 -10.74 -13.69
N GLN A 292 -2.59 -10.97 -12.54
CA GLN A 292 -2.03 -11.85 -11.52
C GLN A 292 -1.71 -13.27 -12.05
N SER A 293 -2.54 -13.81 -12.93
CA SER A 293 -2.28 -15.12 -13.55
C SER A 293 -1.03 -15.14 -14.43
N GLU A 294 -0.76 -14.05 -15.15
CA GLU A 294 0.44 -13.89 -15.97
C GLU A 294 1.68 -13.67 -15.10
N LEU A 295 1.56 -12.89 -14.01
CA LEU A 295 2.62 -12.73 -13.03
C LEU A 295 2.99 -14.06 -12.36
N LEU A 296 2.00 -14.84 -11.95
CA LEU A 296 2.22 -16.17 -11.38
C LEU A 296 2.91 -17.10 -12.38
N GLN A 297 2.48 -17.09 -13.64
CA GLN A 297 3.09 -17.91 -14.69
C GLN A 297 4.55 -17.50 -14.93
N LEU A 298 4.84 -16.20 -14.94
CA LEU A 298 6.21 -15.69 -15.10
C LEU A 298 7.14 -16.21 -13.97
N VAL A 299 6.65 -16.28 -12.73
CA VAL A 299 7.43 -16.86 -11.63
C VAL A 299 7.60 -18.37 -11.81
N LYS A 300 6.58 -19.09 -12.21
CA LYS A 300 6.64 -20.56 -12.45
C LYS A 300 7.68 -20.93 -13.50
N ASP A 301 7.78 -20.14 -14.56
CA ASP A 301 8.65 -20.44 -15.70
C ASP A 301 10.13 -20.11 -15.42
N ASN A 302 10.42 -19.23 -14.46
CA ASN A 302 11.77 -18.67 -14.29
C ASN A 302 12.43 -18.95 -12.94
N PHE A 303 11.67 -19.24 -11.87
CA PHE A 303 12.23 -19.43 -10.53
C PHE A 303 12.36 -20.93 -10.18
N ASP A 304 13.45 -21.31 -9.53
CA ASP A 304 13.61 -22.63 -8.95
C ASP A 304 12.70 -22.78 -7.71
N PRO A 305 11.72 -23.71 -7.74
CA PRO A 305 10.83 -23.93 -6.61
C PRO A 305 11.53 -24.27 -5.29
N ALA A 306 12.69 -24.91 -5.35
CA ALA A 306 13.46 -25.30 -4.16
C ALA A 306 14.08 -24.10 -3.42
N LEU A 307 14.22 -22.96 -4.11
CA LEU A 307 14.84 -21.75 -3.57
C LEU A 307 13.82 -20.65 -3.23
N MET A 308 12.54 -20.91 -3.47
CA MET A 308 11.47 -19.93 -3.16
C MET A 308 11.37 -19.68 -1.66
N PRO A 309 11.31 -18.41 -1.21
CA PRO A 309 11.15 -18.08 0.19
C PRO A 309 9.72 -18.32 0.69
N THR A 310 9.56 -18.46 2.01
CA THR A 310 8.27 -18.15 2.64
C THR A 310 8.07 -16.64 2.59
N ILE A 311 7.06 -16.17 1.85
CA ILE A 311 6.76 -14.74 1.71
C ILE A 311 5.69 -14.33 2.72
N ILE A 312 5.96 -13.27 3.46
CA ILE A 312 5.01 -12.63 4.38
C ILE A 312 4.61 -11.29 3.79
N GLY A 313 3.36 -11.17 3.37
CA GLY A 313 2.78 -9.90 2.91
C GLY A 313 2.07 -9.19 4.05
N ALA A 314 2.39 -7.92 4.32
CA ALA A 314 1.70 -7.14 5.36
C ALA A 314 1.12 -5.85 4.77
N GLY A 315 -0.19 -5.62 5.00
CA GLY A 315 -0.92 -4.45 4.52
C GLY A 315 -2.08 -4.06 5.44
N ASP A 316 -2.64 -2.88 5.21
CA ASP A 316 -3.77 -2.33 5.97
C ASP A 316 -5.00 -2.02 5.09
N THR A 317 -4.77 -1.84 3.78
CA THR A 317 -5.80 -1.35 2.86
C THR A 317 -6.37 -2.47 2.01
N VAL A 318 -7.28 -3.23 2.61
CA VAL A 318 -8.12 -4.25 1.95
C VAL A 318 -9.57 -3.87 2.18
N THR A 319 -10.37 -3.82 1.12
CA THR A 319 -11.81 -3.50 1.20
C THR A 319 -12.67 -4.65 0.69
N SER A 320 -13.85 -4.80 1.29
CA SER A 320 -14.94 -5.63 0.78
C SER A 320 -16.25 -4.97 1.19
N LYS A 321 -17.05 -4.54 0.22
CA LYS A 321 -18.31 -3.83 0.45
C LYS A 321 -19.46 -4.58 -0.22
N ALA A 322 -20.52 -4.85 0.55
CA ALA A 322 -21.77 -5.36 0.03
C ALA A 322 -22.47 -4.27 -0.81
N VAL A 323 -22.88 -4.64 -2.01
CA VAL A 323 -23.67 -3.82 -2.93
C VAL A 323 -24.90 -4.61 -3.34
N GLU A 324 -26.08 -4.03 -3.14
CA GLU A 324 -27.34 -4.63 -3.59
C GLU A 324 -27.55 -4.31 -5.07
N SER A 325 -27.65 -5.35 -5.89
CA SER A 325 -27.97 -5.25 -7.32
C SER A 325 -28.99 -6.33 -7.67
N ASP A 326 -30.12 -5.93 -8.26
CA ASP A 326 -31.20 -6.83 -8.71
C ASP A 326 -31.69 -7.82 -7.62
N GLY A 327 -31.73 -7.36 -6.36
CA GLY A 327 -32.16 -8.18 -5.22
C GLY A 327 -31.15 -9.24 -4.77
N LYS A 328 -29.89 -9.13 -5.24
CA LYS A 328 -28.75 -9.95 -4.79
C LYS A 328 -27.69 -9.08 -4.15
N THR A 329 -27.09 -9.58 -3.09
CA THR A 329 -25.93 -8.96 -2.48
C THR A 329 -24.68 -9.39 -3.23
N GLU A 330 -23.96 -8.45 -3.82
CA GLU A 330 -22.65 -8.65 -4.39
C GLU A 330 -21.59 -7.99 -3.51
N TYR A 331 -20.37 -8.58 -3.46
CA TYR A 331 -19.25 -8.01 -2.73
C TYR A 331 -18.25 -7.38 -3.70
N LYS A 332 -18.08 -6.06 -3.62
CA LYS A 332 -17.04 -5.32 -4.33
C LYS A 332 -15.78 -5.34 -3.47
N ARG A 333 -14.76 -6.05 -3.93
CA ARG A 333 -13.50 -6.31 -3.24
C ARG A 333 -12.38 -5.50 -3.88
N GLY A 334 -11.61 -4.75 -3.07
CA GLY A 334 -10.56 -3.86 -3.55
C GLY A 334 -9.60 -3.46 -2.43
N GLY A 335 -9.03 -2.28 -2.58
CA GLY A 335 -8.00 -1.74 -1.69
C GLY A 335 -6.61 -1.84 -2.30
N SER A 336 -5.73 -0.90 -1.95
CA SER A 336 -4.40 -0.78 -2.56
C SER A 336 -3.46 -1.94 -2.24
N ASP A 337 -3.75 -2.72 -1.18
CA ASP A 337 -2.93 -3.86 -0.78
C ASP A 337 -3.47 -5.20 -1.25
N ARG A 338 -4.76 -5.26 -1.60
CA ARG A 338 -5.40 -6.53 -1.93
C ARG A 338 -4.63 -7.31 -2.97
N GLY A 339 -4.28 -6.68 -4.09
CA GLY A 339 -3.68 -7.37 -5.22
C GLY A 339 -2.33 -8.00 -4.90
N PHE A 340 -1.45 -7.28 -4.17
CA PHE A 340 -0.16 -7.88 -3.81
C PHE A 340 -0.30 -8.97 -2.75
N LEU A 341 -1.23 -8.85 -1.81
CA LEU A 341 -1.50 -9.86 -0.79
C LEU A 341 -2.09 -11.14 -1.42
N GLU A 342 -3.00 -11.00 -2.38
CA GLU A 342 -3.51 -12.13 -3.17
C GLU A 342 -2.39 -12.84 -3.94
N LEU A 343 -1.49 -12.08 -4.58
CA LEU A 343 -0.34 -12.68 -5.27
C LEU A 343 0.60 -13.42 -4.32
N VAL A 344 0.88 -12.86 -3.13
CA VAL A 344 1.66 -13.54 -2.08
C VAL A 344 1.00 -14.86 -1.70
N GLN A 345 -0.32 -14.89 -1.51
CA GLN A 345 -1.07 -16.10 -1.20
C GLN A 345 -1.02 -17.11 -2.36
N MET A 346 -1.19 -16.65 -3.60
CA MET A 346 -1.12 -17.50 -4.81
C MET A 346 0.26 -18.14 -4.98
N LEU A 347 1.34 -17.37 -4.81
CA LEU A 347 2.71 -17.88 -4.82
C LEU A 347 2.93 -18.95 -3.74
N GLY A 348 2.43 -18.71 -2.52
CA GLY A 348 2.53 -19.69 -1.43
C GLY A 348 1.84 -21.01 -1.74
N LYS A 349 0.67 -20.92 -2.36
CA LYS A 349 -0.09 -22.10 -2.78
C LYS A 349 0.61 -22.86 -3.93
N GLU A 350 1.09 -22.14 -4.93
CA GLU A 350 1.76 -22.72 -6.11
C GLU A 350 3.06 -23.43 -5.73
N PHE A 351 3.90 -22.79 -4.91
CA PHE A 351 5.22 -23.30 -4.54
C PHE A 351 5.25 -24.06 -3.21
N SER A 352 4.11 -24.19 -2.52
CA SER A 352 4.01 -24.83 -1.20
C SER A 352 4.98 -24.23 -0.15
N THR A 353 5.18 -22.91 -0.19
CA THR A 353 6.15 -22.19 0.65
C THR A 353 5.57 -21.71 1.97
N ASP A 354 4.31 -22.03 2.27
CA ASP A 354 3.60 -21.66 3.51
C ASP A 354 3.60 -20.12 3.74
N ASN A 355 3.32 -19.35 2.67
CA ASN A 355 3.22 -17.90 2.72
C ASN A 355 2.05 -17.48 3.62
N ALA A 356 2.17 -16.29 4.21
CA ALA A 356 1.12 -15.74 5.04
C ALA A 356 0.84 -14.27 4.73
N VAL A 357 -0.42 -13.90 4.88
CA VAL A 357 -0.92 -12.54 4.78
C VAL A 357 -1.21 -11.99 6.17
N ILE A 358 -0.63 -10.84 6.46
CA ILE A 358 -0.86 -10.08 7.68
C ILE A 358 -1.71 -8.86 7.35
N TYR A 359 -2.78 -8.66 8.11
CA TYR A 359 -3.62 -7.47 8.04
C TYR A 359 -3.48 -6.67 9.33
N VAL A 360 -3.14 -5.38 9.19
CA VAL A 360 -3.08 -4.42 10.29
C VAL A 360 -4.32 -3.54 10.25
N ASP A 361 -5.09 -3.52 11.32
CA ASP A 361 -6.33 -2.73 11.40
C ASP A 361 -6.02 -1.24 11.61
N SER A 362 -6.07 -0.48 10.54
CA SER A 362 -5.80 0.96 10.54
C SER A 362 -7.02 1.84 10.84
N SER A 363 -8.18 1.26 11.15
CA SER A 363 -9.45 1.97 11.40
C SER A 363 -9.39 2.92 12.62
N GLY A 364 -8.44 2.69 13.53
CA GLY A 364 -8.16 3.57 14.68
C GLY A 364 -7.44 4.87 14.33
N GLY A 365 -6.93 5.03 13.09
CA GLY A 365 -6.26 6.22 12.62
C GLY A 365 -7.18 7.45 12.50
N GLU A 366 -6.61 8.56 12.01
CA GLU A 366 -7.38 9.80 11.80
C GLU A 366 -8.37 9.67 10.63
N LEU A 367 -8.07 8.83 9.64
CA LEU A 367 -8.92 8.58 8.48
C LEU A 367 -10.08 7.65 8.85
N LYS A 368 -11.29 7.98 8.42
CA LYS A 368 -12.52 7.26 8.79
C LYS A 368 -13.13 6.45 7.63
N ASN A 369 -12.31 6.05 6.68
CA ASN A 369 -12.70 5.25 5.52
C ASN A 369 -12.28 3.77 5.62
N ARG A 370 -11.87 3.32 6.81
CA ARG A 370 -11.50 1.94 7.10
C ARG A 370 -12.56 1.26 7.96
N GLN A 371 -12.88 0.02 7.65
CA GLN A 371 -13.77 -0.82 8.46
C GLN A 371 -12.95 -1.53 9.54
N ALA A 372 -13.33 -1.34 10.81
CA ALA A 372 -12.69 -2.01 11.92
C ALA A 372 -13.01 -3.51 11.96
N LEU A 373 -12.06 -4.31 12.41
CA LEU A 373 -12.31 -5.69 12.82
C LEU A 373 -13.20 -5.72 14.06
N LYS A 374 -14.12 -6.68 14.11
CA LYS A 374 -14.90 -6.94 15.33
C LYS A 374 -14.28 -8.06 16.13
N ILE A 375 -13.87 -7.74 17.35
CA ILE A 375 -13.19 -8.66 18.26
C ILE A 375 -14.09 -8.97 19.44
N ASP A 376 -14.29 -10.26 19.72
CA ASP A 376 -14.84 -10.73 20.99
C ASP A 376 -13.71 -10.80 22.03
N ARG A 377 -13.84 -10.02 23.08
CA ARG A 377 -12.93 -9.96 24.23
C ARG A 377 -13.59 -10.44 25.52
N SER A 378 -14.71 -11.17 25.42
CA SER A 378 -15.42 -11.73 26.59
C SER A 378 -14.52 -12.68 27.39
N ASN A 379 -13.61 -13.40 26.71
CA ASN A 379 -12.50 -14.10 27.34
C ASN A 379 -11.19 -13.36 27.03
N PRO A 380 -10.62 -12.60 27.97
CA PRO A 380 -9.38 -11.85 27.73
C PRO A 380 -8.17 -12.73 27.33
N ASN A 381 -8.18 -14.01 27.73
CA ASN A 381 -7.11 -14.96 27.43
C ASN A 381 -7.25 -15.61 26.05
N GLU A 382 -8.41 -15.52 25.44
CA GLU A 382 -8.72 -16.09 24.12
C GLU A 382 -9.60 -15.15 23.28
N PRO A 383 -9.11 -13.96 22.93
CA PRO A 383 -9.87 -13.06 22.05
C PRO A 383 -10.08 -13.72 20.68
N LYS A 384 -11.24 -13.48 20.06
CA LYS A 384 -11.60 -14.04 18.76
C LYS A 384 -12.08 -12.95 17.81
N VAL A 385 -11.69 -13.03 16.56
CA VAL A 385 -12.23 -12.16 15.52
C VAL A 385 -13.61 -12.68 15.14
N LEU A 386 -14.64 -11.88 15.38
CA LEU A 386 -16.03 -12.19 15.03
C LEU A 386 -16.36 -11.82 13.60
N GLN A 387 -15.67 -10.80 13.07
CA GLN A 387 -15.97 -10.25 11.77
C GLN A 387 -14.73 -9.59 11.17
N GLY A 388 -14.37 -10.01 9.96
CA GLY A 388 -13.32 -9.41 9.14
C GLY A 388 -13.79 -8.17 8.39
N ILE A 389 -12.99 -7.72 7.44
CA ILE A 389 -13.21 -6.50 6.66
C ILE A 389 -14.49 -6.51 5.81
N GLY A 390 -14.96 -7.67 5.35
CA GLY A 390 -16.20 -7.86 4.57
C GLY A 390 -17.44 -8.09 5.43
N GLY A 391 -17.30 -8.01 6.72
CA GLY A 391 -18.39 -8.32 7.64
C GLY A 391 -18.70 -9.82 7.70
N LYS A 392 -19.91 -10.16 8.16
CA LYS A 392 -20.36 -11.56 8.26
C LYS A 392 -20.79 -12.16 6.92
N GLY A 393 -21.06 -11.31 5.93
CA GLY A 393 -21.67 -11.73 4.67
C GLY A 393 -20.67 -12.17 3.61
N ASP A 394 -19.44 -11.65 3.61
CA ASP A 394 -18.40 -12.00 2.63
C ASP A 394 -17.63 -13.26 3.05
N THR A 395 -18.29 -14.41 2.91
CA THR A 395 -17.71 -15.71 3.27
C THR A 395 -16.93 -16.36 2.12
N GLU A 396 -17.01 -15.79 0.92
CA GLU A 396 -16.38 -16.30 -0.30
C GLU A 396 -15.21 -15.43 -0.77
N ASP A 397 -14.63 -14.62 0.12
CA ASP A 397 -13.45 -13.85 -0.23
C ASP A 397 -12.27 -14.79 -0.50
N PRO A 398 -11.67 -14.76 -1.72
CA PRO A 398 -10.52 -15.61 -2.04
C PRO A 398 -9.27 -15.23 -1.24
N LEU A 399 -9.17 -13.98 -0.76
CA LEU A 399 -8.07 -13.53 0.07
C LEU A 399 -8.29 -13.98 1.52
N THR A 400 -7.37 -14.78 2.02
CA THR A 400 -7.34 -15.17 3.43
C THR A 400 -6.39 -14.26 4.20
N LEU A 401 -6.92 -13.51 5.17
CA LEU A 401 -6.10 -12.77 6.14
C LEU A 401 -5.63 -13.77 7.20
N ASN A 402 -4.41 -14.29 7.09
CA ASN A 402 -3.92 -15.35 7.96
C ASN A 402 -3.74 -14.88 9.41
N PHE A 403 -3.14 -13.70 9.58
CA PHE A 403 -2.95 -13.06 10.88
C PHE A 403 -3.43 -11.62 10.85
N VAL A 404 -3.99 -11.17 11.95
CA VAL A 404 -4.51 -9.80 12.04
C VAL A 404 -4.04 -9.11 13.31
N PHE A 405 -3.79 -7.80 13.22
CA PHE A 405 -3.34 -6.92 14.29
C PHE A 405 -4.43 -5.88 14.56
N PRO A 406 -5.41 -6.19 15.45
CA PRO A 406 -6.60 -5.36 15.64
C PRO A 406 -6.37 -4.06 16.41
N ASN A 407 -5.23 -3.92 17.08
CA ASN A 407 -4.86 -2.69 17.76
C ASN A 407 -3.99 -1.77 16.88
N GLY A 408 -3.89 -2.09 15.58
CA GLY A 408 -3.23 -1.27 14.58
C GLY A 408 -1.70 -1.34 14.59
N HIS A 409 -1.09 -0.33 13.98
CA HIS A 409 0.35 -0.26 13.78
C HIS A 409 1.20 -0.38 15.06
N PRO A 410 0.81 0.12 16.27
CA PRO A 410 1.64 -0.04 17.46
C PRO A 410 1.81 -1.52 17.85
N GLU A 411 0.73 -2.31 17.78
CA GLU A 411 0.78 -3.75 18.07
C GLU A 411 1.66 -4.49 17.04
N TYR A 412 1.54 -4.12 15.78
CA TYR A 412 2.37 -4.70 14.72
C TYR A 412 3.85 -4.33 14.86
N ILE A 413 4.18 -3.08 15.21
CA ILE A 413 5.56 -2.63 15.46
C ILE A 413 6.20 -3.42 16.60
N ASP A 414 5.48 -3.62 17.70
CA ASP A 414 6.00 -4.40 18.84
C ASP A 414 6.29 -5.85 18.44
N PHE A 415 5.37 -6.48 17.71
CA PHE A 415 5.59 -7.81 17.13
C PHE A 415 6.79 -7.84 16.19
N PHE A 416 6.89 -6.89 15.27
CA PHE A 416 7.94 -6.83 14.25
C PHE A 416 9.33 -6.62 14.89
N CYS A 417 9.44 -5.72 15.86
CA CYS A 417 10.68 -5.51 16.59
C CYS A 417 11.09 -6.76 17.38
N GLY A 418 10.16 -7.42 18.05
CA GLY A 418 10.41 -8.68 18.76
C GLY A 418 10.86 -9.80 17.82
N LEU A 419 10.27 -9.90 16.64
CA LEU A 419 10.70 -10.85 15.59
C LEU A 419 12.12 -10.55 15.12
N ALA A 420 12.42 -9.28 14.84
CA ALA A 420 13.73 -8.85 14.38
C ALA A 420 14.83 -9.16 15.43
N ASP A 421 14.55 -8.92 16.71
CA ASP A 421 15.47 -9.24 17.80
C ASP A 421 15.68 -10.75 17.96
N ALA A 422 14.64 -11.55 17.82
CA ALA A 422 14.71 -13.01 17.94
C ALA A 422 15.41 -13.69 16.75
N ARG A 423 15.65 -12.97 15.65
CA ARG A 423 16.35 -13.46 14.46
C ARG A 423 17.82 -13.04 14.38
N LYS A 424 18.30 -12.20 15.32
CA LYS A 424 19.73 -11.89 15.48
C LYS A 424 20.49 -13.13 15.94
#